data_39f6efcac1acaff93a6487897534d239
#
_entry.id   39f6efcac1acaff93a6487897534d239
#
_cell.length_a   1.000
_cell.length_b   1.000
_cell.length_c   1.000
_cell.angle_alpha   90.00
_cell.angle_beta   90.00
_cell.angle_gamma   90.00
#
_symmetry.space_group_name_H-M   'P 1'
#
loop_
_entity.id
_entity.type
_entity.pdbx_description
1 polymer ?
#
loop_
_entity_poly.entity_id
_entity_poly.type
_entity_poly.pdbx_seq_one_letter_code
_entity_poly.pdbx_strand_id
1 'polypeptide(L)' 'MEYITLSDGKIAGHIVDNDFQITAFGYDGTYLGYYYKNHNITYDRYGQAVQLNGNALGYLVIAYYKENNL' A
#
# COMPACT_ATOMS: atom_id res chain seq x y z
N MET A 1 6.47 7.50 8.79
CA MET A 1 6.01 6.14 8.51
C MET A 1 4.74 5.86 9.30
N GLU A 2 3.78 5.22 8.65
CA GLU A 2 2.51 4.90 9.28
C GLU A 2 2.21 3.42 9.08
N TYR A 3 1.80 2.72 10.16
CA TYR A 3 1.45 1.30 10.06
C TYR A 3 0.00 1.13 9.61
N ILE A 4 -0.23 0.09 8.83
CA ILE A 4 -1.57 -0.34 8.43
C ILE A 4 -1.88 -1.61 9.21
N THR A 5 -2.94 -1.57 10.01
CA THR A 5 -3.31 -2.67 10.90
C THR A 5 -4.62 -3.31 10.47
N LEU A 6 -4.75 -4.59 10.80
CA LEU A 6 -6.00 -5.32 10.61
C LEU A 6 -6.93 -5.07 11.80
N SER A 7 -8.18 -5.51 11.67
CA SER A 7 -9.18 -5.32 12.71
C SER A 7 -8.81 -6.01 14.03
N ASP A 8 -7.98 -7.06 13.99
CA ASP A 8 -7.52 -7.77 15.18
C ASP A 8 -6.25 -7.16 15.79
N GLY A 9 -5.77 -6.03 15.23
CA GLY A 9 -4.60 -5.34 15.72
C GLY A 9 -3.28 -5.78 15.13
N LYS A 10 -3.26 -6.80 14.30
CA LYS A 10 -2.03 -7.24 13.63
C LYS A 10 -1.59 -6.22 12.59
N ILE A 11 -0.27 -6.06 12.45
CA ILE A 11 0.28 -5.13 11.47
C ILE A 11 0.35 -5.83 10.11
N ALA A 12 -0.37 -5.29 9.14
CA ALA A 12 -0.38 -5.82 7.78
C ALA A 12 0.76 -5.26 6.92
N GLY A 13 1.26 -4.07 7.25
CA GLY A 13 2.34 -3.42 6.53
C GLY A 13 2.46 -1.97 6.97
N HIS A 14 3.13 -1.17 6.14
CA HIS A 14 3.31 0.25 6.46
C HIS A 14 3.40 1.08 5.20
N ILE A 15 3.21 2.39 5.36
CA ILE A 15 3.38 3.35 4.28
C ILE A 15 4.40 4.39 4.67
N VAL A 16 5.09 4.94 3.66
CA VAL A 16 6.05 6.02 3.83
C VAL A 16 5.63 7.17 2.93
N ASP A 17 5.34 8.30 3.54
CA ASP A 17 4.87 9.50 2.83
C ASP A 17 6.05 10.42 2.54
N ASN A 18 6.15 10.88 1.30
CA ASN A 18 7.09 11.94 0.95
C ASN A 18 6.35 13.02 0.14
N ASP A 19 7.08 14.02 -0.37
CA ASP A 19 6.44 15.18 -1.01
C ASP A 19 5.64 14.80 -2.26
N PHE A 20 6.04 13.76 -2.98
CA PHE A 20 5.46 13.43 -4.29
C PHE A 20 4.58 12.20 -4.26
N GLN A 21 4.87 11.27 -3.38
CA GLN A 21 4.18 9.99 -3.38
C GLN A 21 4.17 9.36 -1.99
N ILE A 22 3.25 8.42 -1.82
CA ILE A 22 3.18 7.55 -0.65
C ILE A 22 3.52 6.16 -1.13
N THR A 23 4.47 5.49 -0.48
CA THR A 23 4.94 4.17 -0.88
C THR A 23 4.45 3.13 0.13
N ALA A 24 3.98 1.99 -0.35
CA ALA A 24 3.44 0.93 0.50
C ALA A 24 4.35 -0.30 0.54
N PHE A 25 4.49 -0.85 1.76
CA PHE A 25 5.28 -2.06 2.01
C PHE A 25 4.44 -3.06 2.79
N GLY A 26 4.65 -4.33 2.50
CA GLY A 26 3.98 -5.41 3.21
C GLY A 26 4.58 -5.66 4.59
N TYR A 27 3.97 -6.60 5.33
CA TYR A 27 4.41 -6.95 6.69
C TYR A 27 5.86 -7.48 6.71
N ASP A 28 6.33 -8.03 5.60
CA ASP A 28 7.68 -8.59 5.48
C ASP A 28 8.66 -7.61 4.81
N GLY A 29 8.25 -6.36 4.59
CA GLY A 29 9.08 -5.34 3.94
C GLY A 29 9.01 -5.34 2.42
N THR A 30 8.22 -6.22 1.81
CA THR A 30 8.08 -6.27 0.35
C THR A 30 7.44 -4.99 -0.17
N TYR A 31 8.05 -4.37 -1.17
CA TYR A 31 7.47 -3.20 -1.84
C TYR A 31 6.21 -3.62 -2.59
N LEU A 32 5.12 -2.88 -2.40
CA LEU A 32 3.81 -3.24 -2.96
C LEU A 32 3.28 -2.25 -3.98
N GLY A 33 3.74 -1.01 -3.96
CA GLY A 33 3.27 -0.01 -4.89
C GLY A 33 3.33 1.38 -4.30
N TYR A 34 2.75 2.34 -5.01
CA TYR A 34 2.80 3.73 -4.57
C TYR A 34 1.57 4.49 -5.07
N TYR A 35 1.24 5.54 -4.32
CA TYR A 35 0.21 6.50 -4.70
C TYR A 35 0.89 7.79 -5.12
N TYR A 36 0.67 8.22 -6.38
CA TYR A 36 1.28 9.43 -6.91
C TYR A 36 0.33 10.61 -6.69
N LYS A 37 0.72 11.53 -5.80
CA LYS A 37 -0.18 12.58 -5.32
C LYS A 37 -0.69 13.50 -6.43
N ASN A 38 0.19 13.89 -7.35
CA ASN A 38 -0.18 14.83 -8.41
C ASN A 38 -1.24 14.28 -9.35
N HIS A 39 -1.21 12.98 -9.60
CA HIS A 39 -2.16 12.33 -10.51
C HIS A 39 -3.34 11.70 -9.79
N ASN A 40 -3.26 11.60 -8.45
CA ASN A 40 -4.29 10.93 -7.63
C ASN A 40 -4.55 9.50 -8.13
N ILE A 41 -3.46 8.78 -8.45
CA ILE A 41 -3.51 7.42 -9.00
C ILE A 41 -2.63 6.51 -8.14
N THR A 42 -3.14 5.30 -7.85
CA THR A 42 -2.39 4.26 -7.16
C THR A 42 -1.86 3.25 -8.17
N TYR A 43 -0.58 2.92 -8.06
CA TYR A 43 0.10 1.94 -8.92
C TYR A 43 0.56 0.77 -8.07
N ASP A 44 0.51 -0.44 -8.64
CA ASP A 44 1.04 -1.62 -7.97
C ASP A 44 2.57 -1.71 -8.18
N ARG A 45 3.19 -2.76 -7.64
CA ARG A 45 4.64 -2.94 -7.74
C ARG A 45 5.11 -3.23 -9.15
N TYR A 46 4.20 -3.54 -10.07
CA TYR A 46 4.51 -3.79 -11.47
C TYR A 46 4.32 -2.55 -12.33
N GLY A 47 3.95 -1.43 -11.72
CA GLY A 47 3.75 -0.17 -12.42
C GLY A 47 2.39 -0.02 -13.07
N GLN A 48 1.47 -0.94 -12.81
CA GLN A 48 0.10 -0.86 -13.36
C GLN A 48 -0.79 -0.07 -12.44
N ALA A 49 -1.64 0.79 -13.03
CA ALA A 49 -2.61 1.55 -12.25
C ALA A 49 -3.71 0.61 -11.73
N VAL A 50 -3.90 0.60 -10.41
CA VAL A 50 -4.92 -0.24 -9.76
C VAL A 50 -6.08 0.58 -9.23
N GLN A 51 -5.93 1.90 -9.12
CA GLN A 51 -7.01 2.79 -8.72
C GLN A 51 -6.79 4.15 -9.35
N LEU A 52 -7.75 4.59 -10.15
CA LEU A 52 -7.80 5.94 -10.70
C LEU A 52 -8.58 6.82 -9.74
N ASN A 53 -8.12 8.06 -9.55
CA ASN A 53 -8.77 9.03 -8.69
C ASN A 53 -8.89 8.57 -7.24
N GLY A 54 -7.81 8.00 -6.70
CA GLY A 54 -7.84 7.61 -5.30
C GLY A 54 -6.58 6.90 -4.81
N ASN A 55 -6.46 6.85 -3.48
CA ASN A 55 -5.38 6.16 -2.80
C ASN A 55 -5.91 4.81 -2.31
N ALA A 56 -5.44 3.73 -2.93
CA ALA A 56 -5.84 2.36 -2.60
C ALA A 56 -4.69 1.57 -1.97
N LEU A 57 -3.71 2.25 -1.36
CA LEU A 57 -2.54 1.56 -0.78
C LEU A 57 -2.94 0.62 0.35
N GLY A 58 -3.92 1.02 1.18
CA GLY A 58 -4.41 0.13 2.24
C GLY A 58 -4.93 -1.18 1.68
N TYR A 59 -5.63 -1.13 0.55
CA TYR A 59 -6.12 -2.33 -0.11
C TYR A 59 -4.95 -3.23 -0.56
N LEU A 60 -3.91 -2.65 -1.16
CA LEU A 60 -2.75 -3.44 -1.60
C LEU A 60 -2.06 -4.14 -0.43
N VAL A 61 -1.90 -3.42 0.67
CA VAL A 61 -1.24 -3.94 1.87
C VAL A 61 -2.04 -5.08 2.49
N ILE A 62 -3.36 -4.89 2.64
CA ILE A 62 -4.22 -5.90 3.25
C ILE A 62 -4.36 -7.12 2.35
N ALA A 63 -4.48 -6.92 1.04
CA ALA A 63 -4.57 -8.02 0.09
C ALA A 63 -3.29 -8.88 0.13
N TYR A 64 -2.13 -8.24 0.16
CA TYR A 64 -0.86 -8.95 0.25
C TYR A 64 -0.76 -9.77 1.53
N TYR A 65 -1.16 -9.17 2.66
CA TYR A 65 -1.16 -9.89 3.93
C TYR A 65 -2.05 -11.12 3.87
N LYS A 66 -3.26 -10.99 3.34
CA LYS A 66 -4.20 -12.12 3.27
C LYS A 66 -3.71 -13.21 2.33
N GLU A 67 -3.08 -12.85 1.19
CA GLU A 67 -2.53 -13.83 0.26
C GLU A 67 -1.40 -14.65 0.86
N ASN A 68 -0.64 -14.07 1.78
CA ASN A 68 0.56 -14.70 2.32
C ASN A 68 0.38 -15.28 3.73
N ASN A 69 -0.80 -15.16 4.31
CA ASN A 69 -1.09 -15.60 5.68
C ASN A 69 -2.38 -16.41 5.79
N LEU A 70 -2.71 -17.13 4.75
CA LEU A 70 -3.86 -18.02 4.76
C LEU A 70 -3.54 -19.33 5.47
#